data_fcab402158983a0cf46886e9030c7e1a
#
_entry.id   fcab402158983a0cf46886e9030c7e1a
#
_cell.length_a   1.000
_cell.length_b   1.000
_cell.length_c   1.000
_cell.angle_alpha   90.00
_cell.angle_beta   90.00
_cell.angle_gamma   90.00
#
_symmetry.space_group_name_H-M   'P 1'
#
loop_
_entity.id
_entity.type
_entity.pdbx_description
1 polymer ?
#
loop_
_entity_poly.entity_id
_entity_poly.type
_entity_poly.pdbx_seq_one_letter_code
_entity_poly.pdbx_strand_id
1 'polypeptide(L)'
;HPKLIPNRPAVRPYVTIREGIEVIGAQENFDVVYHRGCGVLPSDSDNIPGAVAACRNADAIVLVVGDVYAQYGETKDRADLALSGRQLELYRELRALGIPLVTVLLSSKPLAIPEIAHSTDALVCAFNGGMFGGQAVAEAIFGRLNPSGRLPISFPHHSGQVPVYYNHLPGWHWGHYSDLPAEPLFTFGEGIGYAPFVYRDLAVDADSLTLSVKVRNAGDIAGEETVQVYLRDCVCEVMQPVKQLIAFRKVLLQPGEEQEVTFHLDRTAFTYINRAEERVFAPGDFMLMAGHSAKDEDLLKET
;
A
#
# COMPACT_ATOMS: atom_id res chain seq x y z
N HIS A 1 18.28 0.96 -21.09
CA HIS A 1 18.15 1.09 -22.57
C HIS A 1 18.76 -0.15 -23.20
N PRO A 2 18.05 -0.97 -24.04
CA PRO A 2 18.58 -2.23 -24.60
C PRO A 2 19.85 -2.04 -25.44
N LYS A 3 20.15 -0.83 -25.88
CA LYS A 3 21.32 -0.49 -26.68
C LYS A 3 22.60 -0.21 -25.87
N LEU A 4 22.52 -0.15 -24.53
CA LEU A 4 23.66 0.20 -23.67
C LEU A 4 24.45 -1.00 -23.13
N ILE A 5 23.97 -2.23 -23.32
CA ILE A 5 24.65 -3.45 -22.91
C ILE A 5 24.57 -4.49 -24.03
N PRO A 6 25.39 -4.35 -25.11
CA PRO A 6 25.50 -5.38 -26.12
C PRO A 6 26.17 -6.61 -25.48
N ASN A 7 25.61 -7.80 -25.74
CA ASN A 7 26.18 -9.12 -25.40
C ASN A 7 26.09 -9.62 -23.94
N ARG A 8 25.09 -9.22 -23.16
CA ARG A 8 24.70 -10.11 -22.05
C ARG A 8 23.78 -11.21 -22.58
N PRO A 9 24.08 -12.49 -22.30
CA PRO A 9 23.13 -13.57 -22.56
C PRO A 9 21.83 -13.21 -21.85
N ALA A 10 20.69 -13.49 -22.48
CA ALA A 10 19.37 -13.29 -21.91
C ALA A 10 19.17 -14.29 -20.76
N VAL A 11 19.86 -14.06 -19.67
CA VAL A 11 19.51 -14.68 -18.39
C VAL A 11 18.19 -14.04 -18.00
N ARG A 12 17.12 -14.81 -17.96
CA ARG A 12 15.85 -14.39 -17.36
C ARG A 12 15.98 -14.52 -15.85
N PRO A 13 16.40 -13.50 -15.09
CA PRO A 13 16.54 -13.58 -13.64
C PRO A 13 15.25 -13.14 -12.97
N TYR A 14 14.08 -13.33 -13.58
CA TYR A 14 12.79 -12.88 -13.02
C TYR A 14 11.70 -13.92 -13.25
N VAL A 15 10.80 -14.01 -12.28
CA VAL A 15 9.58 -14.80 -12.32
C VAL A 15 8.40 -13.85 -12.52
N THR A 16 7.57 -14.09 -13.53
CA THR A 16 6.32 -13.35 -13.72
C THR A 16 5.25 -13.86 -12.74
N ILE A 17 4.22 -13.05 -12.49
CA ILE A 17 3.07 -13.47 -11.65
C ILE A 17 2.44 -14.74 -12.25
N ARG A 18 2.27 -14.79 -13.57
CA ARG A 18 1.75 -15.97 -14.27
C ARG A 18 2.59 -17.21 -13.98
N GLU A 19 3.89 -17.14 -14.19
CA GLU A 19 4.81 -18.28 -13.91
C GLU A 19 4.75 -18.71 -12.43
N GLY A 20 4.68 -17.74 -11.50
CA GLY A 20 4.49 -18.04 -10.08
C GLY A 20 3.20 -18.81 -9.79
N ILE A 21 2.09 -18.40 -10.40
CA ILE A 21 0.79 -19.08 -10.26
C ILE A 21 0.84 -20.46 -10.93
N GLU A 22 1.43 -20.59 -12.12
CA GLU A 22 1.60 -21.89 -12.81
C GLU A 22 2.40 -22.89 -11.97
N VAL A 23 3.46 -22.43 -11.29
CA VAL A 23 4.24 -23.28 -10.36
C VAL A 23 3.37 -23.78 -9.20
N ILE A 24 2.58 -22.89 -8.59
CA ILE A 24 1.67 -23.27 -7.50
C ILE A 24 0.57 -24.23 -8.01
N GLY A 25 -0.01 -23.94 -9.17
CA GLY A 25 -1.03 -24.81 -9.80
C GLY A 25 -0.54 -26.23 -10.03
N ALA A 26 0.70 -26.38 -10.52
CA ALA A 26 1.31 -27.68 -10.69
C ALA A 26 1.56 -28.44 -9.36
N GLN A 27 1.80 -27.72 -8.27
CA GLN A 27 2.02 -28.30 -6.94
C GLN A 27 0.72 -28.66 -6.24
N GLU A 28 -0.35 -27.88 -6.44
CA GLU A 28 -1.64 -28.02 -5.76
C GLU A 28 -2.73 -28.63 -6.66
N ASN A 29 -2.35 -29.00 -7.90
CA ASN A 29 -3.19 -29.71 -8.87
C ASN A 29 -4.44 -28.91 -9.28
N PHE A 30 -4.23 -27.65 -9.72
CA PHE A 30 -5.26 -26.86 -10.40
C PHE A 30 -4.74 -26.32 -11.75
N ASP A 31 -5.66 -26.11 -12.69
CA ASP A 31 -5.36 -25.61 -14.02
C ASP A 31 -5.25 -24.08 -14.02
N VAL A 32 -4.30 -23.55 -14.79
CA VAL A 32 -4.11 -22.11 -14.99
C VAL A 32 -4.40 -21.77 -16.44
N VAL A 33 -5.43 -20.97 -16.69
CA VAL A 33 -5.77 -20.44 -18.00
C VAL A 33 -5.31 -18.99 -18.08
N TYR A 34 -4.49 -18.67 -19.07
CA TYR A 34 -4.00 -17.32 -19.28
C TYR A 34 -4.60 -16.66 -20.53
N HIS A 35 -5.03 -15.41 -20.36
CA HIS A 35 -5.43 -14.55 -21.47
C HIS A 35 -4.94 -13.12 -21.22
N ARG A 36 -4.39 -12.46 -22.25
CA ARG A 36 -3.86 -11.10 -22.10
C ARG A 36 -4.96 -10.06 -21.82
N GLY A 37 -6.13 -10.21 -22.38
CA GLY A 37 -7.26 -9.29 -22.25
C GLY A 37 -7.08 -8.02 -23.05
N CYS A 38 -6.32 -7.07 -22.52
CA CYS A 38 -6.00 -5.81 -23.19
C CYS A 38 -4.54 -5.42 -23.00
N GLY A 39 -4.11 -4.45 -23.75
CA GLY A 39 -2.83 -3.79 -23.54
C GLY A 39 -2.93 -2.62 -22.56
N VAL A 40 -1.78 -2.09 -22.16
CA VAL A 40 -1.67 -0.93 -21.26
C VAL A 40 -1.63 0.38 -22.04
N LEU A 41 -1.01 0.37 -23.23
CA LEU A 41 -0.93 1.54 -24.08
C LEU A 41 -2.11 1.59 -25.05
N PRO A 42 -2.58 2.79 -25.46
CA PRO A 42 -3.67 2.93 -26.42
C PRO A 42 -3.39 2.29 -27.80
N SER A 43 -2.11 2.09 -28.11
CA SER A 43 -1.67 1.43 -29.37
C SER A 43 -1.65 -0.09 -29.30
N ASP A 44 -1.86 -0.67 -28.11
CA ASP A 44 -1.81 -2.11 -27.93
C ASP A 44 -3.08 -2.78 -28.44
N SER A 45 -2.95 -4.05 -28.84
CA SER A 45 -4.10 -4.86 -29.25
C SER A 45 -4.89 -5.34 -28.03
N ASP A 46 -6.21 -5.35 -28.16
CA ASP A 46 -7.15 -5.80 -27.15
C ASP A 46 -7.98 -6.99 -27.63
N ASN A 47 -8.31 -7.88 -26.72
CA ASN A 47 -9.30 -8.94 -26.90
C ASN A 47 -10.06 -9.20 -25.59
N ILE A 48 -10.78 -8.21 -25.10
CA ILE A 48 -11.58 -8.30 -23.88
C ILE A 48 -12.63 -9.42 -23.98
N PRO A 49 -13.39 -9.58 -25.09
CA PRO A 49 -14.32 -10.70 -25.21
C PRO A 49 -13.66 -12.10 -25.09
N GLY A 50 -12.44 -12.24 -25.60
CA GLY A 50 -11.67 -13.48 -25.45
C GLY A 50 -11.26 -13.74 -23.99
N ALA A 51 -10.86 -12.71 -23.26
CA ALA A 51 -10.56 -12.81 -21.84
C ALA A 51 -11.80 -13.21 -21.02
N VAL A 52 -12.93 -12.57 -21.28
CA VAL A 52 -14.23 -12.91 -20.65
C VAL A 52 -14.60 -14.35 -20.92
N ALA A 53 -14.48 -14.81 -22.18
CA ALA A 53 -14.78 -16.19 -22.55
C ALA A 53 -13.86 -17.19 -21.84
N ALA A 54 -12.57 -16.88 -21.72
CA ALA A 54 -11.60 -17.73 -21.01
C ALA A 54 -11.89 -17.85 -19.51
N CYS A 55 -12.47 -16.82 -18.89
CA CYS A 55 -12.76 -16.79 -17.45
C CYS A 55 -14.11 -17.38 -17.06
N ARG A 56 -15.04 -17.64 -18.00
CA ARG A 56 -16.44 -18.03 -17.68
C ARG A 56 -16.58 -19.25 -16.80
N ASN A 57 -15.65 -20.17 -16.85
CA ASN A 57 -15.70 -21.45 -16.09
C ASN A 57 -14.57 -21.52 -15.06
N ALA A 58 -13.94 -20.41 -14.73
CA ALA A 58 -12.90 -20.37 -13.70
C ALA A 58 -13.53 -20.32 -12.31
N ASP A 59 -12.85 -20.90 -11.32
CA ASP A 59 -13.24 -20.80 -9.91
C ASP A 59 -12.82 -19.46 -9.28
N ALA A 60 -11.76 -18.84 -9.81
CA ALA A 60 -11.28 -17.53 -9.41
C ALA A 60 -10.55 -16.85 -10.58
N ILE A 61 -10.50 -15.54 -10.55
CA ILE A 61 -9.80 -14.69 -11.54
C ILE A 61 -8.71 -13.90 -10.86
N VAL A 62 -7.50 -13.93 -11.41
CA VAL A 62 -6.41 -13.01 -11.03
C VAL A 62 -6.21 -12.04 -12.19
N LEU A 63 -6.65 -10.80 -11.99
CA LEU A 63 -6.49 -9.71 -12.94
C LEU A 63 -5.25 -8.89 -12.59
N VAL A 64 -4.29 -8.80 -13.51
CA VAL A 64 -3.09 -7.96 -13.36
C VAL A 64 -3.24 -6.71 -14.21
N VAL A 65 -3.24 -5.55 -13.56
CA VAL A 65 -3.36 -4.21 -14.18
C VAL A 65 -2.28 -3.26 -13.66
N GLY A 66 -2.11 -2.15 -14.32
CA GLY A 66 -1.15 -1.14 -13.86
C GLY A 66 -0.54 -0.31 -14.98
N ASP A 67 0.71 0.11 -14.80
CA ASP A 67 1.46 0.88 -15.78
C ASP A 67 2.65 0.10 -16.34
N VAL A 68 3.24 0.62 -17.41
CA VAL A 68 4.42 0.04 -18.08
C VAL A 68 5.56 1.05 -18.11
N TYR A 69 6.77 0.58 -18.35
CA TYR A 69 7.98 1.42 -18.40
C TYR A 69 7.87 2.66 -19.31
N ALA A 70 7.01 2.61 -20.34
CA ALA A 70 6.73 3.74 -21.21
C ALA A 70 5.99 4.90 -20.50
N GLN A 71 5.41 4.67 -19.33
CA GLN A 71 4.53 5.60 -18.61
C GLN A 71 5.11 6.09 -17.28
N TYR A 72 6.37 5.77 -16.96
CA TYR A 72 7.05 6.25 -15.77
C TYR A 72 8.55 6.42 -15.99
N GLY A 73 9.17 7.24 -15.15
CA GLY A 73 10.57 7.63 -15.24
C GLY A 73 10.73 9.06 -15.76
N GLU A 74 11.95 9.48 -15.97
CA GLU A 74 12.31 10.82 -16.43
C GLU A 74 11.62 11.13 -17.77
N THR A 75 11.03 12.32 -17.87
CA THR A 75 10.27 12.81 -19.04
C THR A 75 8.98 12.04 -19.39
N LYS A 76 8.43 11.28 -18.43
CA LYS A 76 7.23 10.45 -18.62
C LYS A 76 6.14 10.76 -17.60
N ASP A 77 6.00 12.04 -17.26
CA ASP A 77 4.99 12.50 -16.31
C ASP A 77 3.58 12.27 -16.87
N ARG A 78 2.67 11.93 -15.98
CA ARG A 78 1.26 11.72 -16.31
C ARG A 78 0.39 12.73 -15.54
N ALA A 79 -0.46 13.44 -16.26
CA ALA A 79 -1.45 14.32 -15.68
C ALA A 79 -2.66 13.55 -15.11
N ASP A 80 -3.00 12.41 -15.74
CA ASP A 80 -4.06 11.53 -15.29
C ASP A 80 -3.45 10.28 -14.62
N LEU A 81 -3.87 10.00 -13.37
CA LEU A 81 -3.45 8.85 -12.58
C LEU A 81 -4.39 7.63 -12.70
N ALA A 82 -5.42 7.70 -13.54
CA ALA A 82 -6.27 6.54 -13.81
C ALA A 82 -5.51 5.44 -14.58
N LEU A 83 -6.03 4.23 -14.56
CA LEU A 83 -5.53 3.15 -15.41
C LEU A 83 -5.63 3.56 -16.88
N SER A 84 -4.55 3.36 -17.63
CA SER A 84 -4.50 3.69 -19.05
C SER A 84 -5.06 2.57 -19.93
N GLY A 85 -5.36 2.90 -21.18
CA GLY A 85 -5.94 1.97 -22.14
C GLY A 85 -7.33 1.50 -21.71
N ARG A 86 -7.62 0.23 -21.99
CA ARG A 86 -8.94 -0.37 -21.69
C ARG A 86 -8.92 -1.26 -20.43
N GLN A 87 -7.96 -1.07 -19.54
CA GLN A 87 -7.80 -1.91 -18.35
C GLN A 87 -9.02 -1.85 -17.42
N LEU A 88 -9.62 -0.67 -17.23
CA LEU A 88 -10.82 -0.52 -16.41
C LEU A 88 -12.05 -1.16 -17.08
N GLU A 89 -12.15 -1.15 -18.38
CA GLU A 89 -13.20 -1.86 -19.11
C GLU A 89 -13.03 -3.38 -18.94
N LEU A 90 -11.82 -3.90 -19.09
CA LEU A 90 -11.53 -5.32 -18.83
C LEU A 90 -11.94 -5.71 -17.39
N TYR A 91 -11.58 -4.87 -16.41
CA TYR A 91 -12.00 -5.10 -15.02
C TYR A 91 -13.52 -5.22 -14.87
N ARG A 92 -14.28 -4.26 -15.44
CA ARG A 92 -15.75 -4.25 -15.37
C ARG A 92 -16.37 -5.50 -15.99
N GLU A 93 -15.90 -5.91 -17.16
CA GLU A 93 -16.38 -7.10 -17.86
C GLU A 93 -16.08 -8.40 -17.08
N LEU A 94 -14.90 -8.51 -16.47
CA LEU A 94 -14.56 -9.66 -15.63
C LEU A 94 -15.34 -9.65 -14.32
N ARG A 95 -15.51 -8.48 -13.68
CA ARG A 95 -16.31 -8.36 -12.45
C ARG A 95 -17.77 -8.74 -12.65
N ALA A 96 -18.32 -8.44 -13.83
CA ALA A 96 -19.70 -8.78 -14.19
C ALA A 96 -19.96 -10.30 -14.28
N LEU A 97 -18.92 -11.14 -14.33
CA LEU A 97 -19.05 -12.60 -14.28
C LEU A 97 -19.49 -13.12 -12.91
N GLY A 98 -19.32 -12.33 -11.83
CA GLY A 98 -19.65 -12.75 -10.47
C GLY A 98 -18.72 -13.82 -9.89
N ILE A 99 -17.56 -14.03 -10.51
CA ILE A 99 -16.52 -14.96 -10.07
C ILE A 99 -15.58 -14.21 -9.12
N PRO A 100 -15.06 -14.83 -8.04
CA PRO A 100 -14.07 -14.20 -7.16
C PRO A 100 -12.91 -13.59 -7.94
N LEU A 101 -12.65 -12.31 -7.73
CA LEU A 101 -11.70 -11.50 -8.50
C LEU A 101 -10.64 -10.88 -7.61
N VAL A 102 -9.42 -11.36 -7.74
CA VAL A 102 -8.23 -10.76 -7.14
C VAL A 102 -7.62 -9.79 -8.15
N THR A 103 -7.48 -8.52 -7.79
CA THR A 103 -6.80 -7.54 -8.64
C THR A 103 -5.38 -7.30 -8.12
N VAL A 104 -4.40 -7.44 -9.00
CA VAL A 104 -2.99 -7.12 -8.72
C VAL A 104 -2.61 -5.85 -9.46
N LEU A 105 -2.24 -4.82 -8.71
CA LEU A 105 -1.79 -3.54 -9.25
C LEU A 105 -0.26 -3.53 -9.35
N LEU A 106 0.26 -3.54 -10.57
CA LEU A 106 1.68 -3.31 -10.89
C LEU A 106 1.85 -1.86 -11.33
N SER A 107 2.38 -1.02 -10.46
CA SER A 107 2.53 0.40 -10.75
C SER A 107 3.75 0.98 -10.05
N SER A 108 4.43 1.92 -10.71
CA SER A 108 5.55 2.67 -10.13
C SER A 108 5.12 3.82 -9.22
N LYS A 109 3.82 4.09 -9.16
CA LYS A 109 3.21 5.21 -8.43
C LYS A 109 1.80 4.85 -7.96
N PRO A 110 1.22 5.59 -6.99
CA PRO A 110 -0.18 5.45 -6.64
C PRO A 110 -1.06 5.85 -7.83
N LEU A 111 -1.94 4.94 -8.25
CA LEU A 111 -2.95 5.20 -9.28
C LEU A 111 -4.30 5.49 -8.64
N ALA A 112 -5.11 6.33 -9.29
CA ALA A 112 -6.49 6.59 -8.90
C ALA A 112 -7.37 5.45 -9.41
N ILE A 113 -7.72 4.52 -8.52
CA ILE A 113 -8.46 3.28 -8.83
C ILE A 113 -9.66 3.06 -7.92
N PRO A 114 -10.50 4.08 -7.64
CA PRO A 114 -11.57 3.96 -6.63
C PRO A 114 -12.58 2.86 -6.97
N GLU A 115 -12.95 2.68 -8.23
CA GLU A 115 -13.88 1.64 -8.65
C GLU A 115 -13.36 0.24 -8.34
N ILE A 116 -12.09 -0.03 -8.64
CA ILE A 116 -11.44 -1.30 -8.33
C ILE A 116 -11.35 -1.49 -6.82
N ALA A 117 -10.88 -0.48 -6.09
CA ALA A 117 -10.69 -0.53 -4.65
C ALA A 117 -11.98 -0.89 -3.89
N HIS A 118 -13.13 -0.39 -4.36
CA HIS A 118 -14.43 -0.60 -3.70
C HIS A 118 -15.17 -1.86 -4.15
N SER A 119 -14.76 -2.51 -5.23
CA SER A 119 -15.56 -3.60 -5.82
C SER A 119 -14.79 -4.88 -6.15
N THR A 120 -13.46 -4.91 -6.05
CA THR A 120 -12.69 -6.16 -6.14
C THR A 120 -12.79 -6.95 -4.84
N ASP A 121 -12.67 -8.28 -4.90
CA ASP A 121 -12.74 -9.13 -3.70
C ASP A 121 -11.42 -9.10 -2.92
N ALA A 122 -10.29 -8.90 -3.62
CA ALA A 122 -8.98 -8.65 -3.01
C ALA A 122 -8.14 -7.74 -3.92
N LEU A 123 -7.32 -6.88 -3.30
CA LEU A 123 -6.41 -5.97 -4.00
C LEU A 123 -4.99 -6.13 -3.48
N VAL A 124 -4.06 -6.46 -4.36
CA VAL A 124 -2.62 -6.54 -4.07
C VAL A 124 -1.92 -5.40 -4.78
N CYS A 125 -1.35 -4.47 -4.03
CA CYS A 125 -0.46 -3.44 -4.58
C CYS A 125 0.98 -3.98 -4.54
N ALA A 126 1.50 -4.41 -5.70
CA ALA A 126 2.80 -5.04 -5.80
C ALA A 126 3.93 -4.06 -6.18
N PHE A 127 3.60 -2.80 -6.52
CA PHE A 127 4.57 -1.85 -7.04
C PHE A 127 5.49 -2.48 -8.12
N ASN A 128 6.80 -2.29 -8.01
CA ASN A 128 7.82 -2.89 -8.86
C ASN A 128 8.57 -3.96 -8.06
N GLY A 129 8.02 -5.16 -7.97
CA GLY A 129 8.46 -6.25 -7.07
C GLY A 129 9.83 -6.87 -7.39
N GLY A 130 10.52 -6.41 -8.44
CA GLY A 130 11.85 -6.92 -8.79
C GLY A 130 11.84 -8.35 -9.36
N MET A 131 12.98 -9.04 -9.25
CA MET A 131 13.20 -10.35 -9.89
C MET A 131 12.28 -11.46 -9.38
N PHE A 132 11.93 -11.44 -8.09
CA PHE A 132 11.08 -12.43 -7.44
C PHE A 132 9.67 -11.93 -7.17
N GLY A 133 9.32 -10.73 -7.68
CA GLY A 133 8.02 -10.11 -7.42
C GLY A 133 6.85 -10.96 -7.86
N GLY A 134 6.95 -11.64 -9.00
CA GLY A 134 5.88 -12.53 -9.47
C GLY A 134 5.68 -13.75 -8.58
N GLN A 135 6.75 -14.35 -8.08
CA GLN A 135 6.69 -15.44 -7.10
C GLN A 135 6.05 -14.95 -5.79
N ALA A 136 6.52 -13.84 -5.23
CA ALA A 136 6.01 -13.31 -3.98
C ALA A 136 4.52 -12.95 -4.05
N VAL A 137 4.06 -12.36 -5.17
CA VAL A 137 2.65 -12.06 -5.39
C VAL A 137 1.82 -13.35 -5.48
N ALA A 138 2.30 -14.36 -6.22
CA ALA A 138 1.61 -15.65 -6.29
C ALA A 138 1.54 -16.31 -4.90
N GLU A 139 2.64 -16.37 -4.16
CA GLU A 139 2.67 -16.92 -2.80
C GLU A 139 1.73 -16.18 -1.84
N ALA A 140 1.62 -14.85 -1.96
CA ALA A 140 0.67 -14.05 -1.20
C ALA A 140 -0.78 -14.42 -1.55
N ILE A 141 -1.13 -14.46 -2.85
CA ILE A 141 -2.50 -14.78 -3.30
C ILE A 141 -2.95 -16.16 -2.80
N PHE A 142 -2.06 -17.13 -2.80
CA PHE A 142 -2.35 -18.51 -2.37
C PHE A 142 -2.06 -18.79 -0.89
N GLY A 143 -1.84 -17.74 -0.07
CA GLY A 143 -1.68 -17.86 1.37
C GLY A 143 -0.39 -18.53 1.85
N ARG A 144 0.60 -18.72 0.96
CA ARG A 144 1.92 -19.26 1.31
C ARG A 144 2.83 -18.22 1.96
N LEU A 145 2.55 -16.96 1.73
CA LEU A 145 3.17 -15.80 2.33
C LEU A 145 2.09 -14.93 2.97
N ASN A 146 2.25 -14.60 4.25
CA ASN A 146 1.37 -13.61 4.90
C ASN A 146 1.88 -12.19 4.57
N PRO A 147 1.12 -11.37 3.82
CA PRO A 147 1.54 -10.02 3.49
C PRO A 147 1.78 -9.15 4.73
N SER A 148 2.92 -8.48 4.81
CA SER A 148 3.28 -7.57 5.91
C SER A 148 3.67 -6.17 5.43
N GLY A 149 3.59 -5.92 4.12
CA GLY A 149 3.89 -4.64 3.52
C GLY A 149 2.88 -3.56 3.93
N ARG A 150 3.37 -2.33 4.06
CA ARG A 150 2.55 -1.14 4.32
C ARG A 150 2.80 -0.10 3.23
N LEU A 151 1.77 0.64 2.86
CA LEU A 151 1.87 1.67 1.83
C LEU A 151 2.84 2.79 2.26
N PRO A 152 3.90 3.04 1.50
CA PRO A 152 4.84 4.13 1.78
C PRO A 152 4.35 5.49 1.27
N ILE A 153 3.16 5.55 0.68
CA ILE A 153 2.54 6.73 0.08
C ILE A 153 1.03 6.56 0.05
N SER A 154 0.28 7.64 0.23
CA SER A 154 -1.18 7.64 0.09
C SER A 154 -1.61 7.52 -1.38
N PHE A 155 -2.75 6.88 -1.62
CA PHE A 155 -3.37 6.76 -2.94
C PHE A 155 -4.51 7.75 -3.08
N PRO A 156 -4.60 8.53 -4.18
CA PRO A 156 -5.69 9.45 -4.40
C PRO A 156 -6.95 8.75 -4.95
N HIS A 157 -8.11 9.33 -4.72
CA HIS A 157 -9.33 8.96 -5.43
C HIS A 157 -9.33 9.45 -6.88
N HIS A 158 -8.70 10.61 -7.13
CA HIS A 158 -8.68 11.27 -8.42
C HIS A 158 -7.40 12.10 -8.59
N SER A 159 -6.94 12.29 -9.82
CA SER A 159 -5.74 13.09 -10.13
C SER A 159 -5.82 14.51 -9.59
N GLY A 160 -7.00 15.11 -9.52
CA GLY A 160 -7.23 16.45 -8.98
C GLY A 160 -7.04 16.56 -7.45
N GLN A 161 -6.94 15.44 -6.73
CA GLN A 161 -6.69 15.41 -5.29
C GLN A 161 -5.20 15.55 -4.96
N VAL A 162 -4.30 15.35 -5.94
CA VAL A 162 -2.84 15.40 -5.72
C VAL A 162 -2.37 16.85 -5.54
N PRO A 163 -1.51 17.10 -4.51
CA PRO A 163 -0.89 16.17 -3.59
C PRO A 163 -1.83 15.71 -2.47
N VAL A 164 -1.77 14.43 -2.10
CA VAL A 164 -2.54 13.86 -1.01
C VAL A 164 -1.60 13.29 0.06
N TYR A 165 -1.44 14.03 1.17
CA TYR A 165 -0.47 13.71 2.21
C TYR A 165 -1.18 13.29 3.51
N TYR A 166 -0.69 12.24 4.17
CA TYR A 166 -1.15 11.88 5.52
C TYR A 166 -0.73 12.93 6.57
N ASN A 167 0.39 13.62 6.32
CA ASN A 167 0.98 14.65 7.18
C ASN A 167 0.66 16.07 6.69
N HIS A 168 -0.54 16.28 6.18
CA HIS A 168 -1.00 17.60 5.77
C HIS A 168 -1.09 18.58 6.94
N LEU A 169 -1.16 19.86 6.62
CA LEU A 169 -1.39 20.92 7.62
C LEU A 169 -2.87 20.92 8.07
N PRO A 170 -3.16 21.40 9.29
CA PRO A 170 -4.54 21.60 9.75
C PRO A 170 -5.35 22.47 8.79
N GLY A 171 -6.63 22.16 8.61
CA GLY A 171 -7.53 22.87 7.71
C GLY A 171 -7.41 22.46 6.24
N TRP A 172 -6.69 21.41 5.92
CA TRP A 172 -6.60 20.85 4.57
C TRP A 172 -7.99 20.59 4.01
N HIS A 173 -8.36 21.29 2.92
CA HIS A 173 -9.66 21.25 2.25
C HIS A 173 -10.88 21.25 3.19
N TRP A 174 -10.75 21.70 4.45
CA TRP A 174 -11.82 21.65 5.46
C TRP A 174 -12.47 20.25 5.62
N GLY A 175 -11.69 19.17 5.30
CA GLY A 175 -12.12 17.78 5.37
C GLY A 175 -12.88 17.26 4.16
N HIS A 176 -13.11 18.04 3.10
CA HIS A 176 -13.80 17.60 1.89
C HIS A 176 -13.50 18.47 0.67
N TYR A 177 -13.65 17.87 -0.52
CA TYR A 177 -13.91 18.58 -1.77
C TYR A 177 -15.44 18.69 -1.95
N SER A 178 -15.93 19.44 -2.93
CA SER A 178 -17.36 19.50 -3.23
C SER A 178 -17.92 18.15 -3.72
N ASP A 179 -17.08 17.30 -4.23
CA ASP A 179 -17.43 16.06 -4.94
C ASP A 179 -16.64 14.82 -4.46
N LEU A 180 -15.67 15.00 -3.58
CA LEU A 180 -14.84 13.93 -3.02
C LEU A 180 -14.53 14.19 -1.54
N PRO A 181 -14.23 13.13 -0.74
CA PRO A 181 -13.64 13.30 0.58
C PRO A 181 -12.22 13.89 0.46
N ALA A 182 -11.73 14.55 1.51
CA ALA A 182 -10.33 14.98 1.56
C ALA A 182 -9.38 13.83 1.85
N GLU A 183 -9.87 12.79 2.52
CA GLU A 183 -9.13 11.59 2.83
C GLU A 183 -8.69 10.88 1.54
N PRO A 184 -7.50 10.25 1.53
CA PRO A 184 -7.05 9.45 0.40
C PRO A 184 -7.89 8.18 0.23
N LEU A 185 -7.82 7.57 -0.95
CA LEU A 185 -8.39 6.24 -1.22
C LEU A 185 -7.76 5.17 -0.33
N PHE A 186 -6.44 5.21 -0.20
CA PHE A 186 -5.66 4.45 0.80
C PHE A 186 -4.67 5.38 1.46
N THR A 187 -4.60 5.31 2.77
CA THR A 187 -3.74 6.18 3.57
C THR A 187 -2.31 5.61 3.66
N PHE A 188 -1.33 6.48 3.84
CA PHE A 188 0.02 6.10 4.21
C PHE A 188 0.02 5.10 5.38
N GLY A 189 0.85 4.08 5.31
CA GLY A 189 0.95 3.05 6.35
C GLY A 189 -0.11 1.95 6.26
N GLU A 190 -1.17 2.10 5.45
CA GLU A 190 -2.19 1.05 5.28
C GLU A 190 -1.64 -0.21 4.65
N GLY A 191 -2.26 -1.31 5.00
CA GLY A 191 -2.06 -2.64 4.46
C GLY A 191 -2.57 -3.68 5.43
N ILE A 192 -3.15 -4.74 4.90
CA ILE A 192 -3.67 -5.86 5.68
C ILE A 192 -2.89 -7.12 5.33
N GLY A 193 -2.76 -8.00 6.31
CA GLY A 193 -2.30 -9.36 6.12
C GLY A 193 -3.40 -10.35 6.48
N TYR A 194 -3.06 -11.61 6.52
CA TYR A 194 -3.98 -12.68 6.93
C TYR A 194 -4.09 -12.86 8.45
N ALA A 195 -3.18 -12.25 9.22
CA ALA A 195 -3.21 -12.22 10.67
C ALA A 195 -3.73 -10.86 11.16
N PRO A 196 -4.87 -10.80 11.87
CA PRO A 196 -5.36 -9.56 12.48
C PRO A 196 -4.53 -9.23 13.73
N PHE A 197 -4.19 -7.96 13.90
CA PHE A 197 -3.47 -7.46 15.07
C PHE A 197 -4.32 -6.51 15.90
N VAL A 198 -4.17 -6.59 17.22
CA VAL A 198 -4.86 -5.73 18.18
C VAL A 198 -3.83 -4.95 18.98
N TYR A 199 -4.02 -3.64 19.06
CA TYR A 199 -3.18 -2.70 19.79
C TYR A 199 -3.87 -2.30 21.10
N ARG A 200 -3.10 -2.23 22.22
CA ARG A 200 -3.59 -1.78 23.50
C ARG A 200 -2.48 -1.24 24.41
N ASP A 201 -2.88 -0.65 25.51
CA ASP A 201 -1.98 -0.20 26.58
C ASP A 201 -0.83 0.68 26.06
N LEU A 202 -1.15 1.72 25.26
CA LEU A 202 -0.19 2.73 24.87
C LEU A 202 0.24 3.50 26.13
N ALA A 203 1.53 3.58 26.38
CA ALA A 203 2.11 4.31 27.49
C ALA A 203 3.30 5.15 27.03
N VAL A 204 3.44 6.34 27.60
CA VAL A 204 4.52 7.29 27.31
C VAL A 204 5.19 7.69 28.62
N ASP A 205 6.51 7.60 28.65
CA ASP A 205 7.36 8.16 29.68
C ASP A 205 8.11 9.37 29.08
N ALA A 206 7.71 10.57 29.47
CA ALA A 206 8.24 11.82 28.96
C ALA A 206 9.69 12.06 29.45
N ASP A 207 10.08 11.57 30.62
CA ASP A 207 11.43 11.79 31.17
C ASP A 207 12.47 10.95 30.39
N SER A 208 12.13 9.72 30.05
CA SER A 208 13.01 8.84 29.29
C SER A 208 12.78 8.92 27.77
N LEU A 209 11.81 9.68 27.30
CA LEU A 209 11.35 9.72 25.90
C LEU A 209 11.07 8.32 25.36
N THR A 210 10.35 7.51 26.14
CA THR A 210 10.03 6.13 25.79
C THR A 210 8.53 6.00 25.56
N LEU A 211 8.17 5.35 24.45
CA LEU A 211 6.80 4.94 24.15
C LEU A 211 6.75 3.42 24.13
N SER A 212 5.78 2.82 24.79
CA SER A 212 5.48 1.40 24.69
C SER A 212 4.02 1.16 24.28
N VAL A 213 3.79 0.08 23.55
CA VAL A 213 2.46 -0.37 23.14
C VAL A 213 2.44 -1.88 23.07
N LYS A 214 1.35 -2.50 23.54
CA LYS A 214 1.15 -3.95 23.39
C LYS A 214 0.48 -4.26 22.07
N VAL A 215 1.03 -5.23 21.34
CA VAL A 215 0.53 -5.72 20.07
C VAL A 215 0.30 -7.22 20.18
N ARG A 216 -0.91 -7.68 19.85
CA ARG A 216 -1.30 -9.09 19.88
C ARG A 216 -1.72 -9.55 18.50
N ASN A 217 -1.24 -10.71 18.09
CA ASN A 217 -1.82 -11.45 16.97
C ASN A 217 -3.10 -12.13 17.43
N ALA A 218 -4.25 -11.68 16.92
CA ALA A 218 -5.56 -12.23 17.28
C ALA A 218 -6.04 -13.31 16.29
N GLY A 219 -5.21 -13.69 15.32
CA GLY A 219 -5.53 -14.71 14.29
C GLY A 219 -4.93 -16.07 14.58
N ASP A 220 -5.12 -16.97 13.61
CA ASP A 220 -4.75 -18.39 13.69
C ASP A 220 -3.44 -18.72 12.98
N ILE A 221 -2.82 -17.73 12.34
CA ILE A 221 -1.55 -17.87 11.61
C ILE A 221 -0.52 -16.87 12.12
N ALA A 222 0.76 -17.20 12.00
CA ALA A 222 1.83 -16.26 12.28
C ALA A 222 1.79 -15.07 11.31
N GLY A 223 2.09 -13.88 11.82
CA GLY A 223 2.12 -12.68 11.02
C GLY A 223 3.15 -11.67 11.50
N GLU A 224 3.71 -10.92 10.56
CA GLU A 224 4.59 -9.81 10.86
C GLU A 224 3.80 -8.50 10.81
N GLU A 225 3.77 -7.77 11.92
CA GLU A 225 3.13 -6.46 12.04
C GLU A 225 4.15 -5.34 11.96
N THR A 226 3.76 -4.23 11.32
CA THR A 226 4.54 -2.99 11.29
C THR A 226 3.93 -1.97 12.23
N VAL A 227 4.44 -1.91 13.45
CA VAL A 227 4.03 -0.93 14.46
C VAL A 227 4.57 0.44 14.07
N GLN A 228 3.69 1.42 13.89
CA GLN A 228 4.02 2.78 13.45
C GLN A 228 3.76 3.76 14.59
N VAL A 229 4.70 4.69 14.84
CA VAL A 229 4.57 5.72 15.87
C VAL A 229 4.56 7.09 15.21
N TYR A 230 3.53 7.86 15.52
CA TYR A 230 3.33 9.21 14.99
C TYR A 230 3.36 10.24 16.12
N LEU A 231 3.77 11.45 15.77
CA LEU A 231 3.82 12.61 16.64
C LEU A 231 3.00 13.76 16.05
N ARG A 232 2.28 14.48 16.90
CA ARG A 232 1.72 15.80 16.62
C ARG A 232 2.18 16.77 17.68
N ASP A 233 2.74 17.90 17.27
CA ASP A 233 2.91 19.08 18.12
C ASP A 233 1.57 19.82 18.17
N CYS A 234 0.96 19.88 19.36
CA CYS A 234 -0.39 20.41 19.53
C CYS A 234 -0.46 21.93 19.48
N VAL A 235 0.59 22.60 19.96
CA VAL A 235 0.67 24.08 20.03
C VAL A 235 2.07 24.55 19.67
N CYS A 236 2.22 25.11 18.49
CA CYS A 236 3.49 25.58 17.97
C CYS A 236 3.38 26.97 17.36
N GLU A 237 4.46 27.76 17.40
CA GLU A 237 4.50 29.11 16.81
C GLU A 237 4.37 29.11 15.29
N VAL A 238 4.79 28.02 14.63
CA VAL A 238 4.59 27.76 13.22
C VAL A 238 3.70 26.53 13.02
N MET A 239 2.84 26.58 12.02
CA MET A 239 1.91 25.50 11.76
C MET A 239 2.65 24.19 11.51
N GLN A 240 2.30 23.15 12.25
CA GLN A 240 2.86 21.81 12.14
C GLN A 240 1.86 20.86 11.48
N PRO A 241 2.34 19.77 10.88
CA PRO A 241 1.47 18.71 10.34
C PRO A 241 0.56 18.10 11.41
N VAL A 242 -0.61 17.62 10.97
CA VAL A 242 -1.56 16.92 11.84
C VAL A 242 -0.99 15.68 12.50
N LYS A 243 0.00 15.05 11.88
CA LYS A 243 0.82 13.96 12.42
C LYS A 243 2.06 13.73 11.55
N GLN A 244 3.12 13.19 12.13
CA GLN A 244 4.34 12.79 11.42
C GLN A 244 4.79 11.42 11.91
N LEU A 245 5.14 10.51 11.01
CA LEU A 245 5.78 9.24 11.39
C LEU A 245 7.18 9.54 11.95
N ILE A 246 7.42 9.14 13.19
CA ILE A 246 8.71 9.36 13.87
C ILE A 246 9.47 8.07 14.16
N ALA A 247 8.78 6.93 14.22
CA ALA A 247 9.40 5.62 14.39
C ALA A 247 8.50 4.51 13.84
N PHE A 248 9.10 3.38 13.49
CA PHE A 248 8.38 2.15 13.21
C PHE A 248 9.24 0.94 13.53
N ARG A 249 8.57 -0.20 13.76
CA ARG A 249 9.24 -1.50 13.99
C ARG A 249 8.36 -2.63 13.49
N LYS A 250 8.99 -3.62 12.85
CA LYS A 250 8.35 -4.87 12.50
C LYS A 250 8.53 -5.90 13.61
N VAL A 251 7.45 -6.59 13.93
CA VAL A 251 7.42 -7.66 14.94
C VAL A 251 6.71 -8.88 14.37
N LEU A 252 7.32 -10.05 14.48
CA LEU A 252 6.72 -11.32 14.08
C LEU A 252 6.06 -11.93 15.32
N LEU A 253 4.76 -12.17 15.23
CA LEU A 253 3.96 -12.75 16.31
C LEU A 253 3.30 -14.06 15.88
N GLN A 254 3.41 -15.08 16.73
CA GLN A 254 2.70 -16.35 16.58
C GLN A 254 1.20 -16.17 16.88
N PRO A 255 0.33 -17.12 16.47
CA PRO A 255 -1.09 -17.08 16.83
C PRO A 255 -1.31 -16.89 18.33
N GLY A 256 -2.10 -15.88 18.71
CA GLY A 256 -2.40 -15.54 20.10
C GLY A 256 -1.27 -14.85 20.87
N GLU A 257 -0.06 -14.75 20.31
CA GLU A 257 1.07 -14.11 20.95
C GLU A 257 0.86 -12.60 21.09
N GLU A 258 1.29 -12.07 22.22
CA GLU A 258 1.29 -10.65 22.55
C GLU A 258 2.72 -10.22 22.92
N GLN A 259 3.14 -9.08 22.40
CA GLN A 259 4.42 -8.47 22.69
C GLN A 259 4.24 -6.99 23.05
N GLU A 260 4.97 -6.54 24.05
CA GLU A 260 5.18 -5.12 24.29
C GLU A 260 6.29 -4.59 23.38
N VAL A 261 5.98 -3.60 22.56
CA VAL A 261 6.91 -2.96 21.63
C VAL A 261 7.29 -1.60 22.18
N THR A 262 8.56 -1.43 22.52
CA THR A 262 9.09 -0.21 23.13
C THR A 262 9.94 0.56 22.11
N PHE A 263 9.74 1.87 22.04
CA PHE A 263 10.49 2.82 21.23
C PHE A 263 11.19 3.82 22.14
N HIS A 264 12.48 4.01 21.94
CA HIS A 264 13.23 5.14 22.47
C HIS A 264 13.23 6.24 21.43
N LEU A 265 12.51 7.32 21.71
CA LEU A 265 12.29 8.38 20.75
C LEU A 265 13.47 9.36 20.76
N ASP A 266 13.88 9.78 19.56
CA ASP A 266 14.93 10.78 19.43
C ASP A 266 14.35 12.17 19.77
N ARG A 267 15.06 12.93 20.60
CA ARG A 267 14.67 14.29 20.99
C ARG A 267 14.51 15.21 19.77
N THR A 268 15.21 14.97 18.69
CA THR A 268 15.09 15.75 17.45
C THR A 268 13.70 15.61 16.80
N ALA A 269 12.96 14.52 17.05
CA ALA A 269 11.59 14.37 16.58
C ALA A 269 10.64 15.43 17.14
N PHE A 270 10.94 15.99 18.32
CA PHE A 270 10.15 17.01 19.00
C PHE A 270 10.59 18.44 18.66
N THR A 271 11.42 18.61 17.64
CA THR A 271 11.92 19.91 17.20
C THR A 271 11.27 20.34 15.89
N TYR A 272 11.17 21.64 15.68
CA TYR A 272 10.70 22.23 14.43
C TYR A 272 11.64 23.36 13.97
N ILE A 273 11.45 23.84 12.75
CA ILE A 273 12.15 25.01 12.23
C ILE A 273 11.27 26.24 12.50
N ASN A 274 11.80 27.19 13.30
CA ASN A 274 11.13 28.44 13.67
C ASN A 274 11.16 29.46 12.52
N ARG A 275 10.59 30.66 12.77
CA ARG A 275 10.58 31.73 11.77
C ARG A 275 11.96 32.36 11.51
N ALA A 276 12.94 32.12 12.37
CA ALA A 276 14.33 32.53 12.19
C ALA A 276 15.17 31.46 11.45
N GLU A 277 14.51 30.39 10.92
CA GLU A 277 15.14 29.26 10.24
C GLU A 277 16.07 28.43 11.16
N GLU A 278 15.82 28.47 12.45
CA GLU A 278 16.56 27.70 13.45
C GLU A 278 15.78 26.46 13.87
N ARG A 279 16.49 25.36 14.10
CA ARG A 279 15.90 24.15 14.69
C ARG A 279 15.79 24.34 16.21
N VAL A 280 14.56 24.35 16.71
CA VAL A 280 14.26 24.59 18.11
C VAL A 280 13.36 23.51 18.70
N PHE A 281 13.53 23.28 20.00
CA PHE A 281 12.57 22.55 20.82
C PHE A 281 11.78 23.59 21.63
N ALA A 282 10.46 23.57 21.52
CA ALA A 282 9.58 24.37 22.37
C ALA A 282 8.84 23.41 23.32
N PRO A 283 8.90 23.65 24.64
CA PRO A 283 8.09 22.90 25.59
C PRO A 283 6.60 23.13 25.31
N GLY A 284 5.82 22.05 25.33
CA GLY A 284 4.39 22.09 25.03
C GLY A 284 3.76 20.71 25.09
N ASP A 285 2.51 20.62 24.67
CA ASP A 285 1.76 19.38 24.60
C ASP A 285 2.03 18.68 23.26
N PHE A 286 2.46 17.45 23.32
CA PHE A 286 2.71 16.59 22.18
C PHE A 286 1.78 15.38 22.25
N MET A 287 1.05 15.12 21.17
CA MET A 287 0.25 13.91 21.06
C MET A 287 1.08 12.82 20.37
N LEU A 288 1.33 11.73 21.09
CA LEU A 288 1.95 10.52 20.56
C LEU A 288 0.87 9.52 20.18
N MET A 289 1.05 8.85 19.04
CA MET A 289 0.07 7.93 18.50
C MET A 289 0.78 6.66 18.03
N ALA A 290 0.19 5.48 18.27
CA ALA A 290 0.74 4.21 17.79
C ALA A 290 -0.36 3.33 17.17
N GLY A 291 -0.04 2.69 16.04
CA GLY A 291 -0.97 1.83 15.34
C GLY A 291 -0.40 1.25 14.05
N HIS A 292 -1.26 0.72 13.19
CA HIS A 292 -0.84 0.04 11.97
C HIS A 292 -0.97 0.88 10.69
N SER A 293 -1.54 2.08 10.77
CA SER A 293 -1.58 3.03 9.66
C SER A 293 -1.68 4.48 10.15
N ALA A 294 -1.65 5.44 9.24
CA ALA A 294 -1.87 6.86 9.56
C ALA A 294 -3.36 7.25 9.70
N LYS A 295 -4.29 6.31 9.55
CA LYS A 295 -5.72 6.58 9.81
C LYS A 295 -5.97 6.84 11.29
N ASP A 296 -6.82 7.81 11.59
CA ASP A 296 -7.12 8.17 12.98
C ASP A 296 -7.79 7.06 13.77
N GLU A 297 -8.58 6.22 13.11
CA GLU A 297 -9.26 5.04 13.68
C GLU A 297 -8.30 3.89 14.03
N ASP A 298 -7.14 3.84 13.37
CA ASP A 298 -6.10 2.82 13.55
C ASP A 298 -5.10 3.18 14.66
N LEU A 299 -5.24 4.34 15.29
CA LEU A 299 -4.24 4.90 16.21
C LEU A 299 -4.76 4.98 17.65
N LEU A 300 -4.03 4.36 18.58
CA LEU A 300 -4.07 4.73 19.98
C LEU A 300 -3.39 6.08 20.16
N LYS A 301 -3.87 6.92 21.10
CA LYS A 301 -3.39 8.30 21.30
C LYS A 301 -3.13 8.55 22.78
N GLU A 302 -2.00 9.26 23.08
CA GLU A 302 -1.61 9.70 24.41
C GLU A 302 -0.99 11.11 24.29
N THR A 303 -1.25 12.00 25.31
CA THR A 303 -0.80 13.41 25.29
C THR A 303 0.07 13.70 26.49
#